data_8fcf99a07f5e4257381edd610e6e6d5d
#
_entry.id   8fcf99a07f5e4257381edd610e6e6d5d
#
_cell.length_a   1.000
_cell.length_b   1.000
_cell.length_c   1.000
_cell.angle_alpha   90.00
_cell.angle_beta   90.00
_cell.angle_gamma   90.00
#
_symmetry.space_group_name_H-M   'P 1'
#
loop_
_entity.id
_entity.type
_entity.pdbx_description
1 polymer ?
#
loop_
_entity_poly.entity_id
_entity_poly.type
_entity_poly.pdbx_seq_one_letter_code
_entity_poly.pdbx_strand_id
1 'polypeptide(L)'
;YRTNVKAGVDYMEFGYKASKDMFDVNKFGKWKFCDEDDIRAIVGDNNSDLKISVMADVGRCDYKKDIIDRKDSVIDMVRVATYINTMPAAIHMIEDAKEKGYEVTCNIMAISNAQEADLDTALKMLAETNVDGVYLVDSYGSLYPEQIRALSDKYVDAMDAAGKYVGIHAHNNQQLAFANTIESMARGVSLLDATMSSMGRGAGTVSYTHLRAH
;
A
#
# COMPACT_ATOMS: atom_id res chain seq x y z
N TYR A 1 -14.49 -1.46 10.54
CA TYR A 1 -13.44 -1.58 11.55
C TYR A 1 -13.70 -2.78 12.46
N ARG A 2 -14.75 -2.77 13.27
CA ARG A 2 -15.04 -3.84 14.26
C ARG A 2 -15.06 -5.26 13.66
N THR A 3 -15.53 -5.41 12.43
CA THR A 3 -15.54 -6.69 11.72
C THR A 3 -14.12 -7.12 11.37
N ASN A 4 -13.28 -6.21 10.92
CA ASN A 4 -11.88 -6.49 10.60
C ASN A 4 -11.08 -6.89 11.83
N VAL A 5 -11.29 -6.20 12.97
CA VAL A 5 -10.71 -6.59 14.27
C VAL A 5 -11.09 -8.02 14.63
N LYS A 6 -12.39 -8.36 14.56
CA LYS A 6 -12.87 -9.72 14.87
C LYS A 6 -12.37 -10.79 13.89
N ALA A 7 -12.10 -10.39 12.65
CA ALA A 7 -11.58 -11.28 11.61
C ALA A 7 -10.07 -11.49 11.70
N GLY A 8 -9.37 -10.78 12.60
CA GLY A 8 -7.92 -10.87 12.75
C GLY A 8 -7.17 -10.31 11.56
N VAL A 9 -7.66 -9.21 10.98
CA VAL A 9 -6.94 -8.46 9.93
C VAL A 9 -5.81 -7.68 10.58
N ASP A 10 -4.61 -7.75 10.01
CA ASP A 10 -3.43 -7.07 10.57
C ASP A 10 -3.46 -5.56 10.32
N TYR A 11 -3.85 -5.14 9.12
CA TYR A 11 -3.91 -3.75 8.71
C TYR A 11 -5.26 -3.41 8.07
N MET A 12 -5.78 -2.22 8.36
CA MET A 12 -6.95 -1.67 7.69
C MET A 12 -6.63 -0.31 7.09
N GLU A 13 -6.68 -0.22 5.76
CA GLU A 13 -6.54 1.06 5.04
C GLU A 13 -7.90 1.77 4.97
N PHE A 14 -7.94 3.04 5.40
CA PHE A 14 -9.14 3.87 5.33
C PHE A 14 -9.30 4.59 3.99
N GLY A 15 -8.20 4.98 3.38
CA GLY A 15 -8.20 5.70 2.11
C GLY A 15 -6.95 6.53 1.93
N TYR A 16 -7.10 7.74 1.38
CA TYR A 16 -5.98 8.57 0.97
C TYR A 16 -5.72 9.73 1.94
N LYS A 17 -4.45 10.12 2.06
CA LYS A 17 -3.99 11.38 2.67
C LYS A 17 -3.76 12.43 1.56
N ALA A 18 -4.78 12.71 0.75
CA ALA A 18 -4.67 13.72 -0.31
C ALA A 18 -4.70 15.14 0.26
N SER A 19 -3.96 16.06 -0.34
CA SER A 19 -3.94 17.45 0.10
C SER A 19 -5.24 18.18 -0.23
N LYS A 20 -5.81 18.86 0.76
CA LYS A 20 -6.99 19.72 0.61
C LYS A 20 -6.70 20.98 -0.22
N ASP A 21 -5.43 21.35 -0.34
CA ASP A 21 -5.02 22.46 -1.20
C ASP A 21 -5.02 22.05 -2.69
N MET A 22 -4.97 20.76 -2.99
CA MET A 22 -4.98 20.19 -4.34
C MET A 22 -6.35 19.65 -4.76
N PHE A 23 -7.17 19.24 -3.80
CA PHE A 23 -8.46 18.58 -4.06
C PHE A 23 -9.60 19.29 -3.33
N ASP A 24 -10.66 19.62 -4.06
CA ASP A 24 -11.83 20.28 -3.51
C ASP A 24 -12.61 19.36 -2.56
N VAL A 25 -12.67 19.73 -1.28
CA VAL A 25 -13.35 18.97 -0.23
C VAL A 25 -14.86 18.79 -0.48
N ASN A 26 -15.47 19.62 -1.31
CA ASN A 26 -16.88 19.50 -1.66
C ASN A 26 -17.15 18.48 -2.77
N LYS A 27 -16.10 18.06 -3.50
CA LYS A 27 -16.20 17.09 -4.60
C LYS A 27 -15.81 15.68 -4.21
N PHE A 28 -15.07 15.52 -3.10
CA PHE A 28 -14.55 14.23 -2.65
C PHE A 28 -15.05 13.91 -1.24
N GLY A 29 -15.30 12.64 -0.98
CA GLY A 29 -15.64 12.17 0.36
C GLY A 29 -14.44 12.25 1.32
N LYS A 30 -14.71 12.20 2.62
CA LYS A 30 -13.75 12.35 3.69
C LYS A 30 -12.57 11.34 3.63
N TRP A 31 -12.79 10.16 3.08
CA TRP A 31 -11.74 9.14 2.91
C TRP A 31 -10.74 9.44 1.79
N LYS A 32 -10.95 10.52 1.05
CA LYS A 32 -9.92 11.10 0.17
C LYS A 32 -8.84 11.83 0.97
N PHE A 33 -9.19 12.33 2.16
CA PHE A 33 -8.33 13.17 2.99
C PHE A 33 -7.89 12.47 4.28
N CYS A 34 -8.67 11.51 4.77
CA CYS A 34 -8.41 10.73 5.98
C CYS A 34 -7.95 11.60 7.16
N ASP A 35 -8.75 12.63 7.48
CA ASP A 35 -8.47 13.47 8.65
C ASP A 35 -8.46 12.65 9.93
N GLU A 36 -7.58 13.02 10.86
CA GLU A 36 -7.41 12.32 12.14
C GLU A 36 -8.73 12.17 12.91
N ASP A 37 -9.53 13.26 12.96
CA ASP A 37 -10.82 13.26 13.66
C ASP A 37 -11.82 12.29 13.02
N ASP A 38 -11.83 12.18 11.69
CA ASP A 38 -12.71 11.25 10.98
C ASP A 38 -12.35 9.79 11.22
N ILE A 39 -11.06 9.47 11.26
CA ILE A 39 -10.57 8.12 11.58
C ILE A 39 -10.85 7.84 13.06
N ARG A 40 -10.51 8.76 13.95
CA ARG A 40 -10.72 8.63 15.40
C ARG A 40 -12.19 8.45 15.78
N ALA A 41 -13.11 9.09 15.05
CA ALA A 41 -14.54 8.89 15.24
C ALA A 41 -15.00 7.44 15.01
N ILE A 42 -14.23 6.65 14.25
CA ILE A 42 -14.53 5.23 13.98
C ILE A 42 -13.77 4.29 14.91
N VAL A 43 -12.48 4.53 15.10
CA VAL A 43 -11.58 3.59 15.79
C VAL A 43 -11.37 3.93 17.27
N GLY A 44 -11.72 5.17 17.69
CA GLY A 44 -11.36 5.68 19.02
C GLY A 44 -9.84 5.78 19.14
N ASP A 45 -9.29 5.30 20.25
CA ASP A 45 -7.85 5.21 20.49
C ASP A 45 -7.23 3.91 19.92
N ASN A 46 -8.01 3.15 19.16
CA ASN A 46 -7.62 1.87 18.56
C ASN A 46 -6.87 0.93 19.54
N ASN A 47 -7.56 0.46 20.55
CA ASN A 47 -7.02 -0.47 21.56
C ASN A 47 -6.99 -1.93 21.05
N SER A 48 -6.92 -2.17 19.73
CA SER A 48 -6.84 -3.52 19.13
C SER A 48 -5.47 -3.72 18.48
N ASP A 49 -5.14 -4.97 18.17
CA ASP A 49 -3.90 -5.31 17.45
C ASP A 49 -3.95 -4.91 15.97
N LEU A 50 -5.14 -4.58 15.43
CA LEU A 50 -5.29 -4.12 14.06
C LEU A 50 -4.67 -2.74 13.88
N LYS A 51 -3.70 -2.62 12.99
CA LYS A 51 -3.04 -1.37 12.64
C LYS A 51 -3.83 -0.59 11.59
N ILE A 52 -3.85 0.73 11.74
CA ILE A 52 -4.53 1.65 10.83
C ILE A 52 -3.54 2.15 9.77
N SER A 53 -3.91 2.08 8.50
CA SER A 53 -3.10 2.60 7.41
C SER A 53 -3.85 3.59 6.52
N VAL A 54 -3.08 4.44 5.86
CA VAL A 54 -3.56 5.36 4.83
C VAL A 54 -2.59 5.37 3.66
N MET A 55 -3.10 5.62 2.44
CA MET A 55 -2.28 5.78 1.26
C MET A 55 -1.98 7.25 1.00
N ALA A 56 -0.73 7.55 0.67
CA ALA A 56 -0.28 8.89 0.34
C ALA A 56 0.43 8.87 -1.03
N ASP A 57 -0.24 9.42 -2.06
CA ASP A 57 0.28 9.44 -3.42
C ASP A 57 1.32 10.55 -3.59
N VAL A 58 2.45 10.23 -4.17
CA VAL A 58 3.46 11.22 -4.58
C VAL A 58 2.83 12.24 -5.54
N GLY A 59 3.02 13.53 -5.24
CA GLY A 59 2.46 14.64 -6.01
C GLY A 59 0.97 14.93 -5.77
N ARG A 60 0.32 14.22 -4.82
CA ARG A 60 -1.08 14.44 -4.44
C ARG A 60 -1.29 14.65 -2.95
N CYS A 61 -0.22 14.55 -2.18
CA CYS A 61 -0.15 14.79 -0.74
C CYS A 61 0.97 15.79 -0.47
N ASP A 62 0.70 16.84 0.28
CA ASP A 62 1.75 17.63 0.91
C ASP A 62 2.15 16.93 2.22
N TYR A 63 3.03 15.95 2.11
CA TYR A 63 3.38 15.05 3.21
C TYR A 63 3.95 15.78 4.43
N LYS A 64 4.56 16.95 4.23
CA LYS A 64 5.08 17.75 5.34
C LYS A 64 3.96 18.36 6.18
N LYS A 65 2.85 18.72 5.54
CA LYS A 65 1.70 19.36 6.16
C LYS A 65 0.59 18.36 6.52
N ASP A 66 0.28 17.44 5.58
CA ASP A 66 -0.89 16.57 5.69
C ASP A 66 -0.64 15.33 6.57
N ILE A 67 0.64 14.92 6.76
CA ILE A 67 1.04 13.82 7.64
C ILE A 67 1.66 14.41 8.90
N ILE A 68 0.94 14.32 10.01
CA ILE A 68 1.42 14.79 11.33
C ILE A 68 2.34 13.75 11.99
N ASP A 69 2.95 14.09 13.13
CA ASP A 69 3.77 13.13 13.88
C ASP A 69 2.92 11.93 14.35
N ARG A 70 3.47 10.72 14.29
CA ARG A 70 2.80 9.48 14.69
C ARG A 70 2.27 9.52 16.13
N LYS A 71 2.97 10.18 17.05
CA LYS A 71 2.56 10.30 18.46
C LYS A 71 1.23 11.02 18.66
N ASP A 72 0.81 11.86 17.69
CA ASP A 72 -0.42 12.66 17.71
C ASP A 72 -1.52 12.03 16.82
N SER A 73 -1.19 10.94 16.13
CA SER A 73 -2.06 10.25 15.16
C SER A 73 -2.57 8.91 15.67
N VAL A 74 -3.71 8.45 15.17
CA VAL A 74 -4.20 7.08 15.32
C VAL A 74 -3.78 6.17 14.16
N ILE A 75 -3.10 6.74 13.15
CA ILE A 75 -2.56 6.00 12.01
C ILE A 75 -1.24 5.36 12.42
N ASP A 76 -1.04 4.10 12.06
CA ASP A 76 0.17 3.32 12.35
C ASP A 76 1.10 3.27 11.14
N MET A 77 0.55 3.20 9.92
CA MET A 77 1.29 3.01 8.68
C MET A 77 0.91 4.03 7.62
N VAL A 78 1.91 4.58 6.94
CA VAL A 78 1.75 5.37 5.71
C VAL A 78 2.21 4.54 4.51
N ARG A 79 1.32 4.35 3.54
CA ARG A 79 1.62 3.64 2.29
C ARG A 79 1.89 4.66 1.19
N VAL A 80 3.15 4.86 0.86
CA VAL A 80 3.58 5.81 -0.19
C VAL A 80 3.34 5.19 -1.55
N ALA A 81 2.44 5.77 -2.34
CA ALA A 81 2.16 5.30 -3.70
C ALA A 81 2.90 6.15 -4.74
N THR A 82 3.62 5.49 -5.61
CA THR A 82 4.48 6.13 -6.61
C THR A 82 4.53 5.36 -7.92
N TYR A 83 4.91 6.03 -8.99
CA TYR A 83 5.38 5.40 -10.22
C TYR A 83 6.92 5.33 -10.23
N ILE A 84 7.50 4.48 -11.06
CA ILE A 84 8.96 4.33 -11.13
C ILE A 84 9.66 5.66 -11.43
N ASN A 85 9.13 6.45 -12.35
CA ASN A 85 9.70 7.75 -12.74
C ASN A 85 9.63 8.83 -11.65
N THR A 86 8.88 8.62 -10.58
CA THR A 86 8.77 9.54 -9.42
C THR A 86 9.43 8.98 -8.15
N MET A 87 10.24 7.93 -8.28
CA MET A 87 10.90 7.25 -7.15
C MET A 87 11.73 8.19 -6.25
N PRO A 88 12.53 9.14 -6.78
CA PRO A 88 13.27 10.06 -5.89
C PRO A 88 12.36 10.88 -4.97
N ALA A 89 11.21 11.34 -5.46
CA ALA A 89 10.24 12.06 -4.63
C ALA A 89 9.54 11.13 -3.60
N ALA A 90 9.32 9.87 -3.96
CA ALA A 90 8.80 8.87 -3.04
C ALA A 90 9.77 8.62 -1.87
N ILE A 91 11.06 8.54 -2.13
CA ILE A 91 12.09 8.35 -1.10
C ILE A 91 12.06 9.49 -0.09
N HIS A 92 11.99 10.74 -0.51
CA HIS A 92 11.88 11.87 0.43
C HIS A 92 10.61 11.79 1.30
N MET A 93 9.50 11.33 0.72
CA MET A 93 8.25 11.15 1.45
C MET A 93 8.33 9.97 2.44
N ILE A 94 9.01 8.88 2.07
CA ILE A 94 9.29 7.74 2.94
C ILE A 94 10.13 8.18 4.14
N GLU A 95 11.22 8.89 3.88
CA GLU A 95 12.13 9.38 4.92
C GLU A 95 11.41 10.29 5.91
N ASP A 96 10.65 11.27 5.43
CA ASP A 96 9.85 12.17 6.28
C ASP A 96 8.83 11.39 7.14
N ALA A 97 8.11 10.43 6.56
CA ALA A 97 7.15 9.62 7.32
C ALA A 97 7.85 8.71 8.36
N LYS A 98 9.03 8.17 8.03
CA LYS A 98 9.86 7.42 8.99
C LYS A 98 10.37 8.30 10.12
N GLU A 99 10.83 9.53 9.85
CA GLU A 99 11.24 10.51 10.86
C GLU A 99 10.08 10.88 11.80
N LYS A 100 8.85 10.93 11.29
CA LYS A 100 7.62 11.14 12.07
C LYS A 100 7.19 9.92 12.88
N GLY A 101 7.88 8.78 12.74
CA GLY A 101 7.69 7.57 13.54
C GLY A 101 6.69 6.55 12.99
N TYR A 102 6.29 6.66 11.73
CA TYR A 102 5.38 5.71 11.08
C TYR A 102 6.08 4.42 10.63
N GLU A 103 5.31 3.34 10.57
CA GLU A 103 5.60 2.23 9.66
C GLU A 103 5.32 2.72 8.24
N VAL A 104 6.22 2.44 7.29
CA VAL A 104 6.11 2.97 5.94
C VAL A 104 6.31 1.88 4.90
N THR A 105 5.39 1.80 3.94
CA THR A 105 5.57 0.95 2.76
C THR A 105 5.55 1.79 1.48
N CYS A 106 6.18 1.26 0.43
CA CYS A 106 6.20 1.87 -0.90
C CYS A 106 5.42 1.00 -1.89
N ASN A 107 4.40 1.58 -2.51
CA ASN A 107 3.56 0.92 -3.52
C ASN A 107 4.00 1.38 -4.91
N ILE A 108 4.72 0.52 -5.67
CA ILE A 108 5.14 0.83 -7.04
C ILE A 108 3.99 0.52 -7.99
N MET A 109 3.27 1.57 -8.41
CA MET A 109 2.09 1.47 -9.26
C MET A 109 2.43 1.17 -10.71
N ALA A 110 1.47 0.58 -11.44
CA ALA A 110 1.53 0.30 -12.88
C ALA A 110 2.76 -0.51 -13.30
N ILE A 111 3.13 -1.49 -12.49
CA ILE A 111 4.34 -2.28 -12.68
C ILE A 111 4.39 -3.01 -14.03
N SER A 112 3.23 -3.35 -14.61
CA SER A 112 3.13 -3.98 -15.93
C SER A 112 3.67 -3.11 -17.08
N ASN A 113 3.82 -1.80 -16.87
CA ASN A 113 4.38 -0.85 -17.84
C ASN A 113 5.84 -0.49 -17.56
N ALA A 114 6.42 -1.04 -16.50
CA ALA A 114 7.78 -0.71 -16.09
C ALA A 114 8.81 -1.39 -17.02
N GLN A 115 9.88 -0.65 -17.33
CA GLN A 115 11.08 -1.27 -17.92
C GLN A 115 11.84 -2.01 -16.82
N GLU A 116 12.37 -3.18 -17.14
CA GLU A 116 13.05 -4.03 -16.16
C GLU A 116 14.24 -3.31 -15.48
N ALA A 117 15.07 -2.61 -16.24
CA ALA A 117 16.22 -1.88 -15.70
C ALA A 117 15.82 -0.74 -14.75
N ASP A 118 14.68 -0.09 -15.01
CA ASP A 118 14.16 0.97 -14.14
C ASP A 118 13.61 0.37 -12.84
N LEU A 119 12.96 -0.79 -12.92
CA LEU A 119 12.50 -1.52 -11.75
C LEU A 119 13.68 -1.98 -10.87
N ASP A 120 14.73 -2.56 -11.47
CA ASP A 120 15.92 -2.98 -10.73
C ASP A 120 16.57 -1.80 -10.01
N THR A 121 16.64 -0.65 -10.67
CA THR A 121 17.15 0.59 -10.08
C THR A 121 16.27 1.05 -8.91
N ALA A 122 14.95 1.05 -9.08
CA ALA A 122 14.00 1.47 -8.05
C ALA A 122 14.05 0.56 -6.82
N LEU A 123 14.10 -0.76 -7.01
CA LEU A 123 14.22 -1.72 -5.92
C LEU A 123 15.54 -1.54 -5.15
N LYS A 124 16.66 -1.33 -5.86
CA LYS A 124 17.95 -1.04 -5.24
C LYS A 124 17.89 0.24 -4.39
N MET A 125 17.32 1.32 -4.93
CA MET A 125 17.16 2.56 -4.17
C MET A 125 16.32 2.34 -2.90
N LEU A 126 15.21 1.62 -3.00
CA LEU A 126 14.35 1.32 -1.85
C LEU A 126 15.02 0.41 -0.82
N ALA A 127 15.85 -0.53 -1.24
CA ALA A 127 16.64 -1.37 -0.34
C ALA A 127 17.58 -0.54 0.55
N GLU A 128 18.08 0.58 0.06
CA GLU A 128 18.98 1.50 0.77
C GLU A 128 18.25 2.49 1.72
N THR A 129 16.91 2.59 1.66
CA THR A 129 16.10 3.46 2.52
C THR A 129 15.69 2.77 3.82
N ASN A 130 15.00 3.50 4.70
CA ASN A 130 14.38 2.95 5.92
C ASN A 130 12.93 2.47 5.73
N VAL A 131 12.49 2.24 4.47
CA VAL A 131 11.15 1.68 4.20
C VAL A 131 11.01 0.30 4.83
N ASP A 132 9.85 -0.01 5.41
CA ASP A 132 9.62 -1.31 6.06
C ASP A 132 9.20 -2.39 5.05
N GLY A 133 8.53 -1.98 3.96
CA GLY A 133 8.12 -2.93 2.92
C GLY A 133 7.85 -2.29 1.57
N VAL A 134 7.88 -3.09 0.51
CA VAL A 134 7.65 -2.65 -0.87
C VAL A 134 6.57 -3.51 -1.53
N TYR A 135 5.58 -2.86 -2.14
CA TYR A 135 4.47 -3.52 -2.81
C TYR A 135 4.64 -3.58 -4.32
N LEU A 136 4.45 -4.76 -4.87
CA LEU A 136 4.18 -5.01 -6.28
C LEU A 136 2.71 -4.68 -6.55
N VAL A 137 2.44 -3.71 -7.46
CA VAL A 137 1.07 -3.26 -7.73
C VAL A 137 0.69 -3.50 -9.19
N ASP A 138 -0.15 -4.51 -9.43
CA ASP A 138 -0.80 -4.73 -10.73
C ASP A 138 -2.00 -3.79 -10.88
N SER A 139 -1.71 -2.51 -11.18
CA SER A 139 -2.72 -1.44 -11.26
C SER A 139 -3.78 -1.66 -12.35
N TYR A 140 -3.47 -2.43 -13.37
CA TYR A 140 -4.37 -2.70 -14.49
C TYR A 140 -5.05 -4.06 -14.41
N GLY A 141 -4.65 -4.90 -13.45
CA GLY A 141 -5.13 -6.28 -13.35
C GLY A 141 -4.86 -7.07 -14.62
N SER A 142 -3.69 -6.84 -15.22
CA SER A 142 -3.33 -7.34 -16.55
C SER A 142 -2.19 -8.36 -16.54
N LEU A 143 -1.59 -8.60 -15.37
CA LEU A 143 -0.50 -9.56 -15.24
C LEU A 143 -1.02 -10.99 -15.11
N TYR A 144 -0.35 -11.91 -15.81
CA TYR A 144 -0.57 -13.34 -15.69
C TYR A 144 0.28 -13.94 -14.56
N PRO A 145 -0.10 -15.12 -14.02
CA PRO A 145 0.62 -15.75 -12.91
C PRO A 145 2.12 -15.95 -13.13
N GLU A 146 2.55 -16.24 -14.37
CA GLU A 146 3.96 -16.40 -14.70
C GLU A 146 4.74 -15.09 -14.57
N GLN A 147 4.12 -13.97 -14.94
CA GLN A 147 4.71 -12.63 -14.78
C GLN A 147 4.77 -12.24 -13.30
N ILE A 148 3.71 -12.52 -12.56
CA ILE A 148 3.64 -12.31 -11.11
C ILE A 148 4.72 -13.13 -10.39
N ARG A 149 4.93 -14.39 -10.78
CA ARG A 149 6.00 -15.23 -10.24
C ARG A 149 7.36 -14.56 -10.40
N ALA A 150 7.72 -14.20 -11.63
CA ALA A 150 9.00 -13.57 -11.91
C ALA A 150 9.20 -12.24 -11.16
N LEU A 151 8.14 -11.42 -11.09
CA LEU A 151 8.17 -10.16 -10.35
C LEU A 151 8.27 -10.40 -8.85
N SER A 152 7.52 -11.34 -8.29
CA SER A 152 7.57 -11.68 -6.87
C SER A 152 8.96 -12.15 -6.45
N ASP A 153 9.59 -13.04 -7.24
CA ASP A 153 10.96 -13.49 -7.01
C ASP A 153 11.92 -12.28 -6.99
N LYS A 154 11.84 -11.41 -8.00
CA LYS A 154 12.68 -10.20 -8.10
C LYS A 154 12.53 -9.27 -6.88
N TYR A 155 11.29 -9.02 -6.43
CA TYR A 155 11.03 -8.18 -5.26
C TYR A 155 11.53 -8.82 -3.98
N VAL A 156 11.27 -10.11 -3.78
CA VAL A 156 11.70 -10.86 -2.60
C VAL A 156 13.23 -10.90 -2.53
N ASP A 157 13.91 -11.25 -3.62
CA ASP A 157 15.38 -11.29 -3.66
C ASP A 157 16.00 -9.92 -3.30
N ALA A 158 15.41 -8.82 -3.80
CA ALA A 158 15.93 -7.49 -3.54
C ALA A 158 15.65 -7.00 -2.10
N MET A 159 14.52 -7.38 -1.51
CA MET A 159 14.06 -6.86 -0.22
C MET A 159 14.50 -7.73 0.96
N ASP A 160 14.56 -9.05 0.81
CA ASP A 160 15.01 -9.97 1.86
C ASP A 160 16.44 -9.67 2.32
N ALA A 161 17.34 -9.39 1.37
CA ALA A 161 18.72 -9.00 1.66
C ALA A 161 18.81 -7.72 2.51
N ALA A 162 17.80 -6.84 2.43
CA ALA A 162 17.68 -5.61 3.20
C ALA A 162 16.80 -5.75 4.45
N GLY A 163 16.28 -6.94 4.73
CA GLY A 163 15.39 -7.21 5.89
C GLY A 163 14.03 -6.53 5.79
N LYS A 164 13.48 -6.36 4.57
CA LYS A 164 12.23 -5.66 4.31
C LYS A 164 11.14 -6.60 3.83
N TYR A 165 9.88 -6.24 4.12
CA TYR A 165 8.72 -7.00 3.67
C TYR A 165 8.43 -6.75 2.17
N VAL A 166 7.81 -7.75 1.55
CA VAL A 166 7.23 -7.60 0.21
C VAL A 166 5.73 -7.78 0.28
N GLY A 167 5.00 -6.91 -0.44
CA GLY A 167 3.55 -6.95 -0.55
C GLY A 167 3.07 -7.08 -1.98
N ILE A 168 1.82 -7.51 -2.14
CA ILE A 168 1.11 -7.50 -3.43
C ILE A 168 -0.22 -6.79 -3.32
N HIS A 169 -0.51 -5.95 -4.34
CA HIS A 169 -1.82 -5.36 -4.59
C HIS A 169 -2.26 -5.69 -6.02
N ALA A 170 -3.18 -6.64 -6.18
CA ALA A 170 -3.60 -7.13 -7.49
C ALA A 170 -5.03 -6.68 -7.81
N HIS A 171 -5.22 -5.96 -8.94
CA HIS A 171 -6.53 -5.67 -9.51
C HIS A 171 -7.09 -6.87 -10.28
N ASN A 172 -8.43 -6.93 -10.41
CA ASN A 172 -9.14 -8.12 -10.87
C ASN A 172 -9.69 -8.01 -12.30
N ASN A 173 -9.09 -7.17 -13.15
CA ASN A 173 -9.61 -6.92 -14.49
C ASN A 173 -9.66 -8.17 -15.38
N GLN A 174 -8.71 -9.09 -15.24
CA GLN A 174 -8.71 -10.40 -15.90
C GLN A 174 -9.24 -11.55 -15.03
N GLN A 175 -9.82 -11.22 -13.85
CA GLN A 175 -10.29 -12.20 -12.87
C GLN A 175 -9.16 -13.09 -12.29
N LEU A 176 -7.91 -12.61 -12.34
CA LEU A 176 -6.73 -13.33 -11.87
C LEU A 176 -6.20 -12.81 -10.52
N ALA A 177 -6.80 -11.78 -9.93
CA ALA A 177 -6.26 -11.16 -8.70
C ALA A 177 -6.05 -12.17 -7.56
N PHE A 178 -6.98 -13.11 -7.37
CA PHE A 178 -6.85 -14.16 -6.36
C PHE A 178 -5.69 -15.11 -6.68
N ALA A 179 -5.64 -15.64 -7.90
CA ALA A 179 -4.58 -16.55 -8.35
C ALA A 179 -3.20 -15.88 -8.26
N ASN A 180 -3.10 -14.62 -8.67
CA ASN A 180 -1.88 -13.82 -8.61
C ASN A 180 -1.43 -13.56 -7.16
N THR A 181 -2.37 -13.31 -6.23
CA THR A 181 -2.06 -13.14 -4.81
C THR A 181 -1.53 -14.43 -4.18
N ILE A 182 -2.16 -15.59 -4.50
CA ILE A 182 -1.69 -16.90 -4.01
C ILE A 182 -0.33 -17.25 -4.61
N GLU A 183 -0.08 -16.99 -5.89
CA GLU A 183 1.22 -17.19 -6.52
C GLU A 183 2.31 -16.37 -5.82
N SER A 184 2.03 -15.08 -5.53
CA SER A 184 2.98 -14.22 -4.81
C SER A 184 3.26 -14.73 -3.39
N MET A 185 2.22 -15.15 -2.66
CA MET A 185 2.38 -15.74 -1.33
C MET A 185 3.27 -16.98 -1.36
N ALA A 186 3.08 -17.86 -2.35
CA ALA A 186 3.91 -19.05 -2.54
C ALA A 186 5.39 -18.72 -2.87
N ARG A 187 5.66 -17.49 -3.31
CA ARG A 187 7.02 -16.97 -3.58
C ARG A 187 7.63 -16.19 -2.42
N GLY A 188 6.98 -16.14 -1.25
CA GLY A 188 7.50 -15.47 -0.06
C GLY A 188 6.98 -14.04 0.17
N VAL A 189 6.05 -13.56 -0.67
CA VAL A 189 5.38 -12.28 -0.41
C VAL A 189 4.51 -12.41 0.84
N SER A 190 4.70 -11.52 1.82
CA SER A 190 4.13 -11.64 3.16
C SER A 190 2.97 -10.67 3.44
N LEU A 191 2.84 -9.58 2.69
CA LEU A 191 1.76 -8.60 2.84
C LEU A 191 0.78 -8.72 1.66
N LEU A 192 -0.45 -9.14 1.94
CA LEU A 192 -1.46 -9.44 0.92
C LEU A 192 -2.62 -8.47 1.03
N ASP A 193 -2.82 -7.63 0.02
CA ASP A 193 -3.96 -6.71 -0.02
C ASP A 193 -5.23 -7.41 -0.45
N ALA A 194 -6.30 -7.15 0.29
CA ALA A 194 -7.65 -7.61 -0.06
C ALA A 194 -8.69 -6.54 0.27
N THR A 195 -9.83 -6.59 -0.40
CA THR A 195 -10.95 -5.67 -0.12
C THR A 195 -12.21 -6.42 0.24
N MET A 196 -13.04 -5.78 1.07
CA MET A 196 -14.37 -6.31 1.37
C MET A 196 -15.24 -6.25 0.11
N SER A 197 -15.84 -7.39 -0.23
CA SER A 197 -16.71 -7.55 -1.41
C SER A 197 -16.02 -7.15 -2.73
N SER A 198 -14.72 -7.35 -2.84
CA SER A 198 -13.92 -7.02 -4.04
C SER A 198 -14.03 -5.57 -4.50
N MET A 199 -14.36 -4.64 -3.62
CA MET A 199 -14.42 -3.21 -3.97
C MET A 199 -13.04 -2.71 -4.44
N GLY A 200 -13.04 -1.82 -5.42
CA GLY A 200 -11.81 -1.24 -5.97
C GLY A 200 -12.04 -0.61 -7.33
N ARG A 201 -10.99 -0.01 -7.88
CA ARG A 201 -11.03 0.59 -9.21
C ARG A 201 -11.28 -0.50 -10.28
N GLY A 202 -12.03 -0.17 -11.33
CA GLY A 202 -12.32 -1.09 -12.44
C GLY A 202 -13.12 -2.29 -11.97
N ALA A 203 -12.59 -3.48 -12.18
CA ALA A 203 -13.20 -4.74 -11.74
C ALA A 203 -12.93 -5.08 -10.25
N GLY A 204 -12.35 -4.13 -9.50
CA GLY A 204 -12.01 -4.32 -8.09
C GLY A 204 -10.66 -5.01 -7.88
N THR A 205 -10.45 -5.48 -6.66
CA THR A 205 -9.26 -6.24 -6.24
C THR A 205 -9.66 -7.58 -5.66
N VAL A 206 -8.70 -8.37 -5.15
CA VAL A 206 -8.98 -9.67 -4.55
C VAL A 206 -9.96 -9.53 -3.37
N SER A 207 -10.94 -10.44 -3.30
CA SER A 207 -11.90 -10.45 -2.20
C SER A 207 -11.27 -11.05 -0.94
N TYR A 208 -11.40 -10.34 0.18
CA TYR A 208 -10.97 -10.83 1.49
C TYR A 208 -11.60 -12.17 1.85
N THR A 209 -12.89 -12.38 1.51
CA THR A 209 -13.60 -13.63 1.76
C THR A 209 -12.90 -14.83 1.13
N HIS A 210 -12.40 -14.69 -0.10
CA HIS A 210 -11.68 -15.77 -0.80
C HIS A 210 -10.28 -15.96 -0.19
N LEU A 211 -9.55 -14.88 0.05
CA LEU A 211 -8.18 -14.96 0.57
C LEU A 211 -8.14 -15.53 2.00
N ARG A 212 -9.11 -15.20 2.85
CA ARG A 212 -9.19 -15.70 4.23
C ARG A 212 -9.52 -17.20 4.32
N ALA A 213 -10.10 -17.78 3.27
CA ALA A 213 -10.43 -19.22 3.22
C ALA A 213 -9.21 -20.14 3.06
N HIS A 214 -8.04 -19.59 2.79
CA HIS A 214 -6.76 -20.27 2.60
C HIS A 214 -5.76 -19.85 3.68
#